data_3309121f130b613818069d14a5eb4224
#
_entry.id   3309121f130b613818069d14a5eb4224
#
_cell.length_a   1.000
_cell.length_b   1.000
_cell.length_c   1.000
_cell.angle_alpha   90.00
_cell.angle_beta   90.00
_cell.angle_gamma   90.00
#
_symmetry.space_group_name_H-M   'P 1'
#
loop_
_entity.id
_entity.type
_entity.pdbx_description
1 polymer ?
#
loop_
_entity_poly.entity_id
_entity_poly.type
_entity_poly.pdbx_seq_one_letter_code
_entity_poly.pdbx_strand_id
1 'polypeptide(L)'
;EPRLSIKLSKATWGWILAGIVFVFLAQMVGSFLDKSLFQLSTQSENTSSTVAAAVISPIAIVSIVILAPLVEELVFRYATMNILMKKFKETGSIVISALFFAIMHFDFPFIFGYFCIGVVLAFVYKRSNQLLVSYIVHAAMNFIVLMLQII
;
A
#
# COMPACT_ATOMS: atom_id res chain seq x y z
N GLU A 1 -5.32 -19.77 -8.26
CA GLU A 1 -4.96 -18.70 -9.20
C GLU A 1 -5.61 -17.40 -8.74
N PRO A 2 -4.87 -16.30 -8.66
CA PRO A 2 -5.42 -15.01 -8.26
C PRO A 2 -6.36 -14.53 -9.37
N ARG A 3 -7.57 -14.22 -8.98
CA ARG A 3 -8.60 -13.83 -9.95
C ARG A 3 -8.57 -12.32 -10.19
N LEU A 4 -8.37 -11.92 -11.42
CA LEU A 4 -8.76 -10.59 -11.94
C LEU A 4 -10.30 -10.42 -11.95
N SER A 5 -11.06 -11.46 -11.53
CA SER A 5 -12.52 -11.44 -11.54
C SER A 5 -13.07 -10.59 -10.41
N ILE A 6 -13.81 -9.57 -10.76
CA ILE A 6 -14.55 -8.71 -9.85
C ILE A 6 -15.79 -9.47 -9.37
N LYS A 7 -15.75 -10.01 -8.14
CA LYS A 7 -16.95 -10.51 -7.45
C LYS A 7 -17.27 -9.56 -6.30
N LEU A 8 -18.22 -8.66 -6.52
CA LEU A 8 -18.74 -7.79 -5.47
C LEU A 8 -19.70 -8.58 -4.58
N SER A 9 -19.18 -9.21 -3.54
CA SER A 9 -19.94 -9.92 -2.50
C SER A 9 -19.88 -9.14 -1.19
N LYS A 10 -20.74 -9.49 -0.22
CA LYS A 10 -20.66 -8.93 1.15
C LYS A 10 -19.28 -9.16 1.77
N ALA A 11 -18.66 -10.31 1.51
CA ALA A 11 -17.30 -10.61 1.97
C ALA A 11 -16.26 -9.68 1.32
N THR A 12 -16.42 -9.32 0.05
CA THR A 12 -15.53 -8.37 -0.65
C THR A 12 -15.57 -7.00 0.01
N TRP A 13 -16.74 -6.48 0.30
CA TRP A 13 -16.90 -5.21 1.03
C TRP A 13 -16.34 -5.28 2.44
N GLY A 14 -16.54 -6.41 3.15
CA GLY A 14 -15.92 -6.65 4.45
C GLY A 14 -14.39 -6.56 4.40
N TRP A 15 -13.75 -7.16 3.39
CA TRP A 15 -12.30 -7.09 3.22
C TRP A 15 -11.81 -5.69 2.83
N ILE A 16 -12.57 -4.92 2.05
CA ILE A 16 -12.24 -3.52 1.74
C ILE A 16 -12.26 -2.68 3.01
N LEU A 17 -13.34 -2.72 3.78
CA LEU A 17 -13.47 -1.92 5.01
C LEU A 17 -12.42 -2.32 6.06
N ALA A 18 -12.24 -3.61 6.30
CA ALA A 18 -11.20 -4.10 7.22
C ALA A 18 -9.80 -3.72 6.73
N GLY A 19 -9.54 -3.84 5.43
CA GLY A 19 -8.27 -3.47 4.82
C GLY A 19 -7.93 -1.99 5.01
N ILE A 20 -8.92 -1.09 4.83
CA ILE A 20 -8.73 0.35 5.08
C ILE A 20 -8.35 0.59 6.55
N VAL A 21 -9.04 -0.02 7.48
CA VAL A 21 -8.70 0.12 8.92
C VAL A 21 -7.29 -0.43 9.20
N PHE A 22 -6.98 -1.62 8.71
CA PHE A 22 -5.68 -2.26 8.95
C PHE A 22 -4.53 -1.50 8.32
N VAL A 23 -4.69 -0.91 7.13
CA VAL A 23 -3.61 -0.17 6.48
C VAL A 23 -3.27 1.11 7.24
N PHE A 24 -4.26 1.81 7.82
CA PHE A 24 -4.00 2.97 8.67
C PHE A 24 -3.35 2.58 10.01
N LEU A 25 -3.78 1.49 10.63
CA LEU A 25 -3.13 0.98 11.84
C LEU A 25 -1.67 0.58 11.54
N ALA A 26 -1.43 -0.09 10.42
CA ALA A 26 -0.08 -0.44 9.98
C ALA A 26 0.79 0.78 9.71
N GLN A 27 0.25 1.81 9.07
CA GLN A 27 0.95 3.08 8.86
C GLN A 27 1.32 3.75 10.18
N MET A 28 0.41 3.77 11.16
CA MET A 28 0.71 4.32 12.50
C MET A 28 1.85 3.56 13.18
N VAL A 29 1.81 2.22 13.17
CA VAL A 29 2.86 1.38 13.76
C VAL A 29 4.19 1.60 13.03
N GLY A 30 4.19 1.56 11.70
CA GLY A 30 5.39 1.76 10.90
C GLY A 30 6.00 3.16 11.10
N SER A 31 5.18 4.22 11.08
CA SER A 31 5.63 5.58 11.35
C SER A 31 6.16 5.78 12.77
N PHE A 32 5.60 5.07 13.75
CA PHE A 32 6.15 5.07 15.11
C PHE A 32 7.54 4.41 15.15
N LEU A 33 7.73 3.29 14.44
CA LEU A 33 9.03 2.62 14.35
C LEU A 33 10.06 3.49 13.63
N ASP A 34 9.69 4.10 12.50
CA ASP A 34 10.57 5.01 11.76
C ASP A 34 11.05 6.17 12.64
N LYS A 35 10.13 6.84 13.32
CA LYS A 35 10.47 7.95 14.23
C LYS A 35 11.31 7.53 15.41
N SER A 36 11.01 6.37 16.02
CA SER A 36 11.70 5.88 17.21
C SER A 36 13.12 5.40 16.90
N LEU A 37 13.33 4.74 15.76
CA LEU A 37 14.62 4.15 15.39
C LEU A 37 15.55 5.15 14.71
N PHE A 38 15.00 6.04 13.88
CA PHE A 38 15.81 7.00 13.12
C PHE A 38 15.76 8.43 13.69
N GLN A 39 15.05 8.65 14.81
CA GLN A 39 14.92 9.97 15.48
C GLN A 39 14.46 11.08 14.52
N LEU A 40 13.51 10.76 13.65
CA LEU A 40 13.07 11.66 12.59
C LEU A 40 12.28 12.84 13.14
N SER A 41 12.72 14.03 12.81
CA SER A 41 12.00 15.29 13.03
C SER A 41 11.27 15.80 11.79
N THR A 42 11.54 15.22 10.63
CA THR A 42 11.02 15.65 9.34
C THR A 42 9.93 14.72 8.81
N GLN A 43 9.15 15.20 7.84
CA GLN A 43 8.19 14.40 7.08
C GLN A 43 8.91 13.68 5.94
N SER A 44 8.28 12.59 5.44
CA SER A 44 8.70 11.86 4.26
C SER A 44 8.82 12.78 3.05
N GLU A 45 9.95 12.72 2.34
CA GLU A 45 10.18 13.49 1.11
C GLU A 45 9.23 13.04 0.00
N ASN A 46 8.94 11.74 -0.07
CA ASN A 46 7.98 11.20 -1.01
C ASN A 46 6.57 11.76 -0.77
N THR A 47 6.13 11.83 0.49
CA THR A 47 4.83 12.43 0.84
C THR A 47 4.81 13.91 0.49
N SER A 48 5.85 14.67 0.85
CA SER A 48 5.92 16.11 0.61
C SER A 48 5.91 16.44 -0.90
N SER A 49 6.68 15.71 -1.71
CA SER A 49 6.71 15.89 -3.17
C SER A 49 5.39 15.52 -3.83
N THR A 50 4.74 14.46 -3.33
CA THR A 50 3.42 14.00 -3.79
C THR A 50 2.35 15.04 -3.54
N VAL A 51 2.32 15.64 -2.34
CA VAL A 51 1.39 16.72 -1.98
C VAL A 51 1.65 17.96 -2.84
N ALA A 52 2.92 18.36 -2.99
CA ALA A 52 3.28 19.49 -3.84
C ALA A 52 2.80 19.31 -5.29
N ALA A 53 2.99 18.13 -5.88
CA ALA A 53 2.51 17.81 -7.21
C ALA A 53 0.98 17.88 -7.32
N ALA A 54 0.26 17.38 -6.32
CA ALA A 54 -1.20 17.37 -6.31
C ALA A 54 -1.80 18.77 -6.20
N VAL A 55 -1.16 19.68 -5.45
CA VAL A 55 -1.59 21.10 -5.36
C VAL A 55 -1.42 21.83 -6.67
N ILE A 56 -0.38 21.49 -7.44
CA ILE A 56 -0.08 22.17 -8.72
C ILE A 56 -0.95 21.63 -9.86
N SER A 57 -1.28 20.33 -9.85
CA SER A 57 -1.92 19.69 -10.99
C SER A 57 -2.99 18.67 -10.62
N PRO A 58 -4.25 18.85 -11.05
CA PRO A 58 -5.30 17.85 -10.87
C PRO A 58 -4.97 16.48 -11.50
N ILE A 59 -4.16 16.47 -12.57
CA ILE A 59 -3.71 15.23 -13.22
C ILE A 59 -2.81 14.43 -12.27
N ALA A 60 -2.00 15.11 -11.44
CA ALA A 60 -1.19 14.45 -10.45
C ALA A 60 -2.04 13.71 -9.41
N ILE A 61 -3.19 14.24 -9.01
CA ILE A 61 -4.13 13.56 -8.11
C ILE A 61 -4.59 12.22 -8.70
N VAL A 62 -4.97 12.21 -9.97
CA VAL A 62 -5.37 10.99 -10.68
C VAL A 62 -4.20 9.97 -10.70
N SER A 63 -3.00 10.46 -10.99
CA SER A 63 -1.80 9.60 -10.99
C SER A 63 -1.53 9.00 -9.62
N ILE A 64 -1.55 9.79 -8.56
CA ILE A 64 -1.23 9.39 -7.19
C ILE A 64 -2.28 8.45 -6.60
N VAL A 65 -3.56 8.73 -6.85
CA VAL A 65 -4.67 8.01 -6.21
C VAL A 65 -5.11 6.80 -7.00
N ILE A 66 -5.01 6.84 -8.32
CA ILE A 66 -5.56 5.79 -9.19
C ILE A 66 -4.46 5.01 -9.90
N LEU A 67 -3.59 5.69 -10.65
CA LEU A 67 -2.66 5.00 -11.54
C LEU A 67 -1.48 4.35 -10.80
N ALA A 68 -0.85 5.07 -9.88
CA ALA A 68 0.28 4.52 -9.12
C ALA A 68 -0.13 3.30 -8.29
N PRO A 69 -1.19 3.34 -7.45
CA PRO A 69 -1.66 2.15 -6.75
C PRO A 69 -2.01 0.98 -7.68
N LEU A 70 -2.59 1.25 -8.87
CA LEU A 70 -2.90 0.19 -9.82
C LEU A 70 -1.64 -0.53 -10.30
N VAL A 71 -0.64 0.24 -10.73
CA VAL A 71 0.64 -0.31 -11.21
C VAL A 71 1.36 -1.06 -10.08
N GLU A 72 1.39 -0.48 -8.89
CA GLU A 72 2.04 -1.08 -7.73
C GLU A 72 1.37 -2.40 -7.32
N GLU A 73 0.05 -2.47 -7.27
CA GLU A 73 -0.65 -3.71 -6.96
C GLU A 73 -0.45 -4.78 -8.04
N LEU A 74 -0.41 -4.40 -9.32
CA LEU A 74 -0.08 -5.32 -10.40
C LEU A 74 1.34 -5.87 -10.27
N VAL A 75 2.32 -5.03 -9.92
CA VAL A 75 3.71 -5.44 -9.77
C VAL A 75 3.90 -6.29 -8.51
N PHE A 76 3.49 -5.78 -7.35
CA PHE A 76 3.83 -6.40 -6.06
C PHE A 76 2.87 -7.52 -5.67
N ARG A 77 1.57 -7.39 -5.93
CA ARG A 77 0.57 -8.39 -5.51
C ARG A 77 0.32 -9.41 -6.60
N TYR A 78 0.06 -8.96 -7.83
CA TYR A 78 -0.23 -9.91 -8.90
C TYR A 78 1.03 -10.60 -9.42
N ALA A 79 2.08 -9.88 -9.82
CA ALA A 79 3.27 -10.49 -10.39
C ALA A 79 4.19 -11.07 -9.31
N THR A 80 4.72 -10.23 -8.40
CA THR A 80 5.76 -10.63 -7.44
C THR A 80 5.26 -11.70 -6.47
N MET A 81 4.11 -11.52 -5.82
CA MET A 81 3.60 -12.51 -4.87
C MET A 81 3.33 -13.86 -5.54
N ASN A 82 2.76 -13.88 -6.77
CA ASN A 82 2.49 -15.14 -7.45
C ASN A 82 3.76 -15.91 -7.81
N ILE A 83 4.85 -15.20 -8.15
CA ILE A 83 6.16 -15.81 -8.37
C ILE A 83 6.72 -16.35 -7.05
N LEU A 84 6.67 -15.56 -5.98
CA LEU A 84 7.19 -15.93 -4.67
C LEU A 84 6.45 -17.12 -4.08
N MET A 85 5.14 -17.20 -4.23
CA MET A 85 4.31 -18.30 -3.71
C MET A 85 4.60 -19.65 -4.38
N LYS A 86 5.31 -19.67 -5.51
CA LYS A 86 5.81 -20.92 -6.12
C LYS A 86 7.06 -21.47 -5.41
N LYS A 87 7.78 -20.62 -4.67
CA LYS A 87 9.06 -20.96 -4.02
C LYS A 87 9.01 -20.89 -2.51
N PHE A 88 8.17 -20.03 -1.95
CA PHE A 88 8.08 -19.76 -0.52
C PHE A 88 6.67 -20.02 0.00
N LYS A 89 6.55 -20.27 1.30
CA LYS A 89 5.26 -20.31 1.99
C LYS A 89 4.59 -18.94 1.97
N GLU A 90 3.29 -18.89 2.23
CA GLU A 90 2.47 -17.67 2.22
C GLU A 90 3.11 -16.52 2.99
N THR A 91 3.50 -16.76 4.25
CA THR A 91 4.13 -15.74 5.09
C THR A 91 5.42 -15.19 4.49
N GLY A 92 6.29 -16.05 3.99
CA GLY A 92 7.53 -15.61 3.32
C GLY A 92 7.25 -14.76 2.09
N SER A 93 6.26 -15.14 1.29
CA SER A 93 5.87 -14.39 0.09
C SER A 93 5.32 -13.01 0.43
N ILE A 94 4.50 -12.90 1.50
CA ILE A 94 3.98 -11.63 2.00
C ILE A 94 5.12 -10.72 2.45
N VAL A 95 6.04 -11.23 3.29
CA VAL A 95 7.15 -10.46 3.84
C VAL A 95 8.10 -9.97 2.75
N ILE A 96 8.49 -10.86 1.82
CA ILE A 96 9.40 -10.49 0.72
C ILE A 96 8.74 -9.47 -0.22
N SER A 97 7.47 -9.67 -0.59
CA SER A 97 6.73 -8.70 -1.42
C SER A 97 6.61 -7.33 -0.75
N ALA A 98 6.34 -7.30 0.57
CA ALA A 98 6.25 -6.07 1.35
C ALA A 98 7.61 -5.37 1.46
N LEU A 99 8.71 -6.12 1.58
CA LEU A 99 10.05 -5.57 1.59
C LEU A 99 10.41 -4.92 0.26
N PHE A 100 10.13 -5.59 -0.86
CA PHE A 100 10.32 -4.98 -2.18
C PHE A 100 9.46 -3.74 -2.38
N PHE A 101 8.20 -3.77 -1.93
CA PHE A 101 7.33 -2.62 -1.97
C PHE A 101 7.95 -1.43 -1.21
N ALA A 102 8.45 -1.64 0.01
CA ALA A 102 9.07 -0.60 0.82
C ALA A 102 10.36 -0.04 0.18
N ILE A 103 11.24 -0.91 -0.30
CA ILE A 103 12.51 -0.51 -0.93
C ILE A 103 12.26 0.33 -2.19
N MET A 104 11.28 -0.02 -3.01
CA MET A 104 10.98 0.67 -4.26
C MET A 104 10.39 2.08 -4.08
N HIS A 105 10.03 2.47 -2.86
CA HIS A 105 9.66 3.86 -2.56
C HIS A 105 10.86 4.80 -2.43
N PHE A 106 12.09 4.24 -2.29
CA PHE A 106 13.34 4.99 -2.15
C PHE A 106 13.33 6.10 -1.08
N ASP A 107 12.46 5.98 -0.10
CA ASP A 107 12.25 6.95 0.96
C ASP A 107 12.78 6.38 2.29
N PHE A 108 14.07 6.20 2.35
CA PHE A 108 14.79 5.87 3.56
C PHE A 108 14.98 7.19 4.34
N PRO A 109 14.52 7.31 5.53
CA PRO A 109 14.32 6.39 6.64
C PRO A 109 12.85 6.02 6.95
N PHE A 110 11.90 6.23 6.08
CA PHE A 110 10.48 5.88 6.29
C PHE A 110 10.12 4.47 5.85
N ILE A 111 11.08 3.56 5.85
CA ILE A 111 10.96 2.21 5.29
C ILE A 111 9.99 1.31 6.07
N PHE A 112 9.89 1.45 7.41
CA PHE A 112 8.97 0.63 8.21
C PHE A 112 7.51 1.00 7.95
N GLY A 113 7.21 2.27 7.69
CA GLY A 113 5.89 2.71 7.27
C GLY A 113 5.44 1.99 6.01
N TYR A 114 6.24 2.05 4.94
CA TYR A 114 5.95 1.36 3.68
C TYR A 114 5.91 -0.15 3.83
N PHE A 115 6.81 -0.73 4.63
CA PHE A 115 6.82 -2.16 4.88
C PHE A 115 5.54 -2.65 5.55
N CYS A 116 5.09 -1.99 6.61
CA CYS A 116 3.87 -2.36 7.33
C CYS A 116 2.63 -2.24 6.42
N ILE A 117 2.53 -1.16 5.64
CA ILE A 117 1.49 -0.99 4.61
C ILE A 117 1.55 -2.14 3.60
N GLY A 118 2.76 -2.45 3.11
CA GLY A 118 3.00 -3.53 2.16
C GLY A 118 2.55 -4.89 2.66
N VAL A 119 2.78 -5.21 3.94
CA VAL A 119 2.32 -6.44 4.59
C VAL A 119 0.80 -6.53 4.61
N VAL A 120 0.11 -5.45 5.00
CA VAL A 120 -1.36 -5.43 5.06
C VAL A 120 -1.96 -5.59 3.66
N LEU A 121 -1.48 -4.87 2.66
CA LEU A 121 -1.99 -4.97 1.30
C LEU A 121 -1.77 -6.39 0.72
N ALA A 122 -0.60 -6.99 0.96
CA ALA A 122 -0.32 -8.37 0.56
C ALA A 122 -1.23 -9.39 1.27
N PHE A 123 -1.47 -9.20 2.57
CA PHE A 123 -2.38 -10.02 3.35
C PHE A 123 -3.82 -9.91 2.86
N VAL A 124 -4.32 -8.69 2.65
CA VAL A 124 -5.68 -8.42 2.12
C VAL A 124 -5.86 -9.05 0.73
N TYR A 125 -4.87 -8.87 -0.16
CA TYR A 125 -4.86 -9.53 -1.47
C TYR A 125 -4.99 -11.05 -1.34
N LYS A 126 -4.19 -11.65 -0.47
CA LYS A 126 -4.20 -13.11 -0.29
C LYS A 126 -5.50 -13.61 0.30
N ARG A 127 -6.05 -12.94 1.30
CA ARG A 127 -7.29 -13.37 1.99
C ARG A 127 -8.54 -13.13 1.15
N SER A 128 -8.61 -12.04 0.42
CA SER A 128 -9.72 -11.76 -0.50
C SER A 128 -9.64 -12.56 -1.80
N ASN A 129 -8.44 -13.00 -2.17
CA ASN A 129 -8.11 -13.62 -3.46
C ASN A 129 -8.52 -12.75 -4.67
N GLN A 130 -8.54 -11.42 -4.50
CA GLN A 130 -8.93 -10.45 -5.50
C GLN A 130 -7.97 -9.26 -5.50
N LEU A 131 -7.35 -8.99 -6.65
CA LEU A 131 -6.47 -7.82 -6.83
C LEU A 131 -7.21 -6.50 -6.62
N LEU A 132 -8.46 -6.45 -7.06
CA LEU A 132 -9.30 -5.25 -6.93
C LEU A 132 -9.47 -4.82 -5.47
N VAL A 133 -9.51 -5.76 -4.52
CA VAL A 133 -9.70 -5.43 -3.09
C VAL A 133 -8.47 -4.71 -2.55
N SER A 134 -7.27 -5.25 -2.75
CA SER A 134 -6.04 -4.58 -2.31
C SER A 134 -5.82 -3.25 -3.04
N TYR A 135 -6.15 -3.17 -4.33
CA TYR A 135 -6.11 -1.93 -5.09
C TYR A 135 -7.03 -0.85 -4.52
N ILE A 136 -8.30 -1.19 -4.23
CA ILE A 136 -9.24 -0.21 -3.64
C ILE A 136 -8.76 0.25 -2.25
N VAL A 137 -8.26 -0.66 -1.42
CA VAL A 137 -7.69 -0.31 -0.11
C VAL A 137 -6.52 0.66 -0.25
N HIS A 138 -5.61 0.37 -1.18
CA HIS A 138 -4.43 1.20 -1.46
C HIS A 138 -4.83 2.59 -2.01
N ALA A 139 -5.68 2.63 -3.02
CA ALA A 139 -6.18 3.88 -3.60
C ALA A 139 -6.93 4.73 -2.57
N ALA A 140 -7.78 4.12 -1.73
CA ALA A 140 -8.47 4.81 -0.65
C ALA A 140 -7.50 5.38 0.39
N MET A 141 -6.46 4.63 0.77
CA MET A 141 -5.42 5.12 1.66
C MET A 141 -4.71 6.34 1.08
N ASN A 142 -4.23 6.26 -0.17
CA ASN A 142 -3.56 7.38 -0.83
C ASN A 142 -4.46 8.61 -0.93
N PHE A 143 -5.74 8.42 -1.28
CA PHE A 143 -6.71 9.51 -1.35
C PHE A 143 -6.90 10.18 0.02
N ILE A 144 -7.13 9.40 1.08
CA ILE A 144 -7.37 9.93 2.43
C ILE A 144 -6.12 10.66 2.94
N VAL A 145 -4.92 10.07 2.79
CA VAL A 145 -3.66 10.70 3.21
C VAL A 145 -3.44 12.01 2.45
N LEU A 146 -3.66 12.01 1.13
CA LEU A 146 -3.52 13.22 0.31
C LEU A 146 -4.49 14.33 0.76
N MET A 147 -5.76 14.00 1.01
CA MET A 147 -6.75 14.97 1.47
C MET A 147 -6.39 15.56 2.83
N LEU A 148 -5.95 14.72 3.77
CA LEU A 148 -5.52 15.18 5.11
C LEU A 148 -4.28 16.09 5.10
N GLN A 149 -3.47 16.04 4.04
CA GLN A 149 -2.27 16.87 3.89
C GLN A 149 -2.55 18.19 3.13
N ILE A 150 -3.62 18.26 2.36
CA ILE A 150 -3.97 19.46 1.56
C ILE A 150 -4.89 20.42 2.36
N ILE A 151 -5.72 19.87 3.26
CA ILE A 151 -6.64 20.66 4.12
C ILE A 151 -5.89 21.22 5.32
#